data_7620b95bee252a04f7ceac35bb9d662d
#
_entry.id   7620b95bee252a04f7ceac35bb9d662d
#
_cell.length_a   1.000
_cell.length_b   1.000
_cell.length_c   1.000
_cell.angle_alpha   90.00
_cell.angle_beta   90.00
_cell.angle_gamma   90.00
#
_symmetry.space_group_name_H-M   'P 1'
#
loop_
_entity.id
_entity.type
_entity.pdbx_description
1 polymer ?
#
loop_
_entity_poly.entity_id
_entity_poly.type
_entity_poly.pdbx_seq_one_letter_code
_entity_poly.pdbx_strand_id
1 'polypeptide(L)'
;MWLIFSLWACVAPGLDTMSEAVVGKQPEVVEGPYWDECSFNGGDHICDLFLPTAEGNEERLYDHYGEVIVIDVSAMWCGPCQEAASHVNSIKVMSGNIKWITILIENLDGDDPTIMDGQQWGDYFGLWHDEVWLGTRMHDIDATGTHGFPLTGWPFFIILDRDMRIRVVQRGWNKEEMLVHIADLKTEL
;
A
#
# COMPACT_ATOMS: atom_id res chain seq x y z
N MET A 1 49.72 64.35 42.35
CA MET A 1 50.09 62.92 42.07
C MET A 1 48.81 62.22 41.64
N TRP A 2 48.56 62.22 40.34
CA TRP A 2 47.34 61.76 39.73
C TRP A 2 47.63 60.41 39.05
N LEU A 3 46.97 59.35 39.51
CA LEU A 3 47.04 58.03 38.95
C LEU A 3 45.96 57.90 37.89
N ILE A 4 46.40 57.74 36.63
CA ILE A 4 45.48 57.43 35.50
C ILE A 4 45.28 55.94 35.44
N PHE A 5 44.04 55.49 35.72
CA PHE A 5 43.64 54.09 35.48
C PHE A 5 43.22 53.95 34.01
N SER A 6 44.00 53.25 33.27
CA SER A 6 43.64 52.83 31.91
C SER A 6 42.71 51.63 31.96
N LEU A 7 41.48 51.83 31.57
CA LEU A 7 40.51 50.72 31.34
C LEU A 7 40.83 50.07 30.00
N TRP A 8 41.34 48.86 30.05
CA TRP A 8 41.41 47.99 28.91
C TRP A 8 40.00 47.39 28.69
N ALA A 9 39.34 47.79 27.61
CA ALA A 9 38.12 47.14 27.13
C ALA A 9 38.51 45.85 26.39
N CYS A 10 38.17 44.71 26.95
CA CYS A 10 38.19 43.45 26.23
C CYS A 10 37.09 43.47 25.18
N VAL A 11 37.46 43.62 23.90
CA VAL A 11 36.58 43.36 22.78
C VAL A 11 36.53 41.85 22.60
N ALA A 12 35.38 41.25 22.86
CA ALA A 12 35.13 39.88 22.52
C ALA A 12 35.00 39.72 20.99
N PRO A 13 35.62 38.69 20.38
CA PRO A 13 35.45 38.46 18.96
C PRO A 13 33.99 38.00 18.70
N GLY A 14 33.44 38.57 17.63
CA GLY A 14 32.05 38.36 17.23
C GLY A 14 31.73 36.88 16.99
N LEU A 15 30.61 36.45 17.55
CA LEU A 15 29.87 35.23 17.23
C LEU A 15 28.99 35.55 16.01
N ASP A 16 29.61 35.72 14.85
CA ASP A 16 28.90 35.74 13.58
C ASP A 16 29.22 34.45 12.82
N THR A 17 28.51 33.40 13.15
CA THR A 17 28.13 32.37 12.21
C THR A 17 27.03 31.54 12.90
N MET A 18 25.83 32.12 12.95
CA MET A 18 24.65 31.24 13.06
C MET A 18 24.62 30.44 11.77
N SER A 19 25.06 29.18 11.88
CA SER A 19 24.83 28.14 10.91
C SER A 19 23.40 28.26 10.42
N GLU A 20 23.22 28.52 9.12
CA GLU A 20 21.94 28.34 8.46
C GLU A 20 21.56 26.89 8.75
N ALA A 21 20.54 26.76 9.61
CA ALA A 21 19.88 25.48 9.81
C ALA A 21 19.47 25.01 8.43
N VAL A 22 20.02 23.86 8.01
CA VAL A 22 19.55 23.12 6.85
C VAL A 22 18.09 22.89 7.12
N VAL A 23 17.23 23.73 6.54
CA VAL A 23 15.80 23.47 6.46
C VAL A 23 15.72 22.20 5.61
N GLY A 24 15.58 21.07 6.28
CA GLY A 24 15.34 19.81 5.63
C GLY A 24 14.14 20.03 4.70
N LYS A 25 14.34 19.80 3.40
CA LYS A 25 13.25 19.78 2.44
C LYS A 25 12.17 18.88 3.05
N GLN A 26 11.04 19.46 3.45
CA GLN A 26 9.90 18.66 3.85
C GLN A 26 9.64 17.66 2.72
N PRO A 27 9.35 16.39 3.02
CA PRO A 27 8.98 15.46 1.97
C PRO A 27 7.84 16.13 1.18
N GLU A 28 8.06 16.25 -0.11
CA GLU A 28 7.07 16.75 -1.05
C GLU A 28 5.89 15.79 -0.89
N VAL A 29 4.80 16.28 -0.32
CA VAL A 29 3.55 15.51 -0.28
C VAL A 29 3.17 15.38 -1.75
N VAL A 30 3.43 14.24 -2.34
CA VAL A 30 2.86 13.88 -3.63
C VAL A 30 1.38 13.79 -3.35
N GLU A 31 0.64 14.85 -3.67
CA GLU A 31 -0.81 14.75 -3.72
C GLU A 31 -1.11 13.71 -4.79
N GLY A 32 -1.40 12.50 -4.35
CA GLY A 32 -1.83 11.43 -5.22
C GLY A 32 -3.08 11.85 -5.98
N PRO A 33 -3.44 11.11 -7.02
CA PRO A 33 -4.64 11.40 -7.77
C PRO A 33 -5.84 11.45 -6.81
N TYR A 34 -6.73 12.35 -7.08
CA TYR A 34 -8.00 12.48 -6.36
C TYR A 34 -9.14 12.44 -7.37
N TRP A 35 -10.08 11.54 -7.16
CA TRP A 35 -11.30 11.47 -7.97
C TRP A 35 -12.51 11.79 -7.09
N ASP A 36 -13.38 12.70 -7.57
CA ASP A 36 -14.62 13.07 -6.89
C ASP A 36 -15.59 11.88 -6.81
N GLU A 37 -15.51 10.97 -7.77
CA GLU A 37 -16.31 9.74 -7.82
C GLU A 37 -15.38 8.54 -7.92
N CYS A 38 -15.54 7.61 -6.99
CA CYS A 38 -14.80 6.35 -6.93
C CYS A 38 -15.70 5.22 -6.45
N SER A 39 -15.34 3.98 -6.73
CA SER A 39 -16.01 2.79 -6.20
C SER A 39 -15.09 1.57 -6.26
N PHE A 40 -15.59 0.41 -5.88
CA PHE A 40 -14.89 -0.89 -6.03
C PHE A 40 -15.50 -1.73 -7.16
N ASN A 41 -16.25 -1.10 -8.07
CA ASN A 41 -16.87 -1.76 -9.21
C ASN A 41 -16.02 -1.66 -10.46
N GLY A 42 -16.09 -2.68 -11.31
CA GLY A 42 -15.34 -2.70 -12.57
C GLY A 42 -15.65 -1.52 -13.48
N GLY A 43 -14.62 -0.88 -14.00
CA GLY A 43 -14.68 0.28 -14.87
C GLY A 43 -14.52 1.64 -14.18
N ASP A 44 -14.74 1.71 -12.87
CA ASP A 44 -14.57 2.93 -12.08
C ASP A 44 -13.13 3.12 -11.61
N HIS A 45 -12.77 4.33 -11.18
CA HIS A 45 -11.57 4.52 -10.38
C HIS A 45 -11.81 3.92 -9.00
N ILE A 46 -10.83 3.18 -8.49
CA ILE A 46 -10.94 2.61 -7.15
C ILE A 46 -10.90 3.74 -6.11
N CYS A 47 -11.68 3.59 -5.03
CA CYS A 47 -11.53 4.50 -3.89
C CYS A 47 -10.21 4.23 -3.17
N ASP A 48 -9.63 5.29 -2.61
CA ASP A 48 -8.40 5.15 -1.85
C ASP A 48 -8.60 4.24 -0.63
N LEU A 49 -7.61 3.43 -0.36
CA LEU A 49 -7.55 2.56 0.81
C LEU A 49 -6.40 3.03 1.70
N PHE A 50 -6.63 3.03 2.98
CA PHE A 50 -5.63 3.33 3.99
C PHE A 50 -5.69 2.24 5.06
N LEU A 51 -4.77 1.29 5.00
CA LEU A 51 -4.80 0.09 5.83
C LEU A 51 -3.45 -0.16 6.51
N PRO A 52 -3.47 -0.74 7.72
CA PRO A 52 -2.25 -1.22 8.35
C PRO A 52 -1.67 -2.41 7.57
N THR A 53 -0.35 -2.50 7.53
CA THR A 53 0.38 -3.62 6.95
C THR A 53 0.85 -4.60 8.03
N ALA A 54 1.25 -5.79 7.61
CA ALA A 54 1.88 -6.76 8.49
C ALA A 54 3.27 -6.30 9.00
N GLU A 55 3.88 -5.28 8.38
CA GLU A 55 5.09 -4.64 8.91
C GLU A 55 4.79 -3.73 10.11
N GLY A 56 3.54 -3.32 10.29
CA GLY A 56 3.06 -2.45 11.37
C GLY A 56 3.00 -0.97 11.00
N ASN A 57 3.18 -0.63 9.72
CA ASN A 57 2.99 0.71 9.16
C ASN A 57 1.58 0.82 8.56
N GLU A 58 1.14 2.03 8.30
CA GLU A 58 -0.04 2.28 7.47
C GLU A 58 0.41 2.58 6.04
N GLU A 59 -0.26 1.97 5.07
CA GLU A 59 -0.01 2.16 3.65
C GLU A 59 -1.27 2.72 2.96
N ARG A 60 -1.04 3.51 1.94
CA ARG A 60 -2.08 4.15 1.15
C ARG A 60 -2.07 3.63 -0.28
N LEU A 61 -3.21 3.21 -0.79
CA LEU A 61 -3.30 2.65 -2.14
C LEU A 61 -2.85 3.65 -3.22
N TYR A 62 -3.23 4.91 -3.08
CA TYR A 62 -2.90 5.94 -4.07
C TYR A 62 -1.40 6.30 -4.12
N ASP A 63 -0.61 5.91 -3.14
CA ASP A 63 0.86 6.06 -3.19
C ASP A 63 1.50 5.18 -4.27
N HIS A 64 0.76 4.17 -4.75
CA HIS A 64 1.15 3.29 -5.86
C HIS A 64 0.61 3.75 -7.24
N TYR A 65 0.15 4.98 -7.35
CA TYR A 65 -0.28 5.54 -8.65
C TYR A 65 0.80 5.41 -9.72
N GLY A 66 0.41 4.99 -10.92
CA GLY A 66 1.33 4.75 -12.02
C GLY A 66 1.81 3.30 -12.16
N GLU A 67 1.43 2.43 -11.22
CA GLU A 67 1.73 1.01 -11.27
C GLU A 67 0.51 0.19 -11.73
N VAL A 68 0.75 -0.97 -12.33
CA VAL A 68 -0.28 -2.00 -12.47
C VAL A 68 -0.37 -2.73 -11.14
N ILE A 69 -1.55 -2.73 -10.53
CA ILE A 69 -1.75 -3.25 -9.17
C ILE A 69 -2.71 -4.43 -9.19
N VAL A 70 -2.33 -5.51 -8.52
CA VAL A 70 -3.23 -6.61 -8.20
C VAL A 70 -3.57 -6.52 -6.71
N ILE A 71 -4.84 -6.33 -6.40
CA ILE A 71 -5.39 -6.43 -5.06
C ILE A 71 -6.00 -7.81 -4.90
N ASP A 72 -5.51 -8.58 -3.94
CA ASP A 72 -5.95 -9.91 -3.57
C ASP A 72 -6.65 -9.84 -2.21
N VAL A 73 -7.97 -9.89 -2.21
CA VAL A 73 -8.77 -9.90 -0.98
C VAL A 73 -8.96 -11.35 -0.54
N SER A 74 -8.32 -11.69 0.57
CA SER A 74 -8.12 -13.06 1.03
C SER A 74 -8.52 -13.28 2.50
N ALA A 75 -8.72 -14.55 2.87
CA ALA A 75 -8.87 -15.00 4.25
C ALA A 75 -7.88 -16.13 4.53
N MET A 76 -7.33 -16.18 5.74
CA MET A 76 -6.28 -17.16 6.08
C MET A 76 -6.76 -18.61 6.05
N TRP A 77 -8.01 -18.87 6.40
CA TRP A 77 -8.63 -20.20 6.39
C TRP A 77 -9.02 -20.68 4.99
N CYS A 78 -8.99 -19.82 3.98
CA CYS A 78 -9.47 -20.10 2.63
C CYS A 78 -8.42 -20.87 1.81
N GLY A 79 -8.64 -22.13 1.50
CA GLY A 79 -7.71 -22.95 0.73
C GLY A 79 -7.35 -22.38 -0.64
N PRO A 80 -8.31 -21.95 -1.50
CA PRO A 80 -7.97 -21.30 -2.77
C PRO A 80 -7.20 -20.00 -2.62
N CYS A 81 -7.35 -19.27 -1.49
CA CYS A 81 -6.56 -18.07 -1.20
C CYS A 81 -5.10 -18.43 -0.90
N GLN A 82 -4.87 -19.50 -0.13
CA GLN A 82 -3.53 -20.02 0.15
C GLN A 82 -2.85 -20.50 -1.13
N GLU A 83 -3.60 -21.14 -2.04
CA GLU A 83 -3.09 -21.53 -3.35
C GLU A 83 -2.66 -20.31 -4.16
N ALA A 84 -3.50 -19.27 -4.24
CA ALA A 84 -3.16 -18.01 -4.90
C ALA A 84 -1.89 -17.41 -4.33
N ALA A 85 -1.82 -17.24 -3.00
CA ALA A 85 -0.66 -16.69 -2.31
C ALA A 85 0.65 -17.44 -2.62
N SER A 86 0.60 -18.77 -2.76
CA SER A 86 1.77 -19.60 -3.11
C SER A 86 2.35 -19.30 -4.50
N HIS A 87 1.57 -18.64 -5.37
CA HIS A 87 1.96 -18.30 -6.73
C HIS A 87 2.38 -16.84 -6.93
N VAL A 88 2.15 -15.96 -5.96
CA VAL A 88 2.38 -14.50 -6.09
C VAL A 88 3.80 -14.19 -6.57
N ASN A 89 4.83 -14.73 -5.92
CA ASN A 89 6.21 -14.48 -6.30
C ASN A 89 6.53 -14.92 -7.72
N SER A 90 5.99 -16.07 -8.15
CA SER A 90 6.16 -16.54 -9.52
C SER A 90 5.47 -15.64 -10.55
N ILE A 91 4.29 -15.10 -10.21
CA ILE A 91 3.56 -14.15 -11.06
C ILE A 91 4.33 -12.84 -11.15
N LYS A 92 4.80 -12.29 -10.03
CA LYS A 92 5.61 -11.06 -10.01
C LYS A 92 6.87 -11.20 -10.89
N VAL A 93 7.56 -12.33 -10.82
CA VAL A 93 8.73 -12.60 -11.66
C VAL A 93 8.35 -12.68 -13.14
N MET A 94 7.28 -13.37 -13.50
CA MET A 94 6.85 -13.52 -14.90
C MET A 94 6.28 -12.22 -15.47
N SER A 95 5.56 -11.48 -14.66
CA SER A 95 4.90 -10.24 -15.09
C SER A 95 5.82 -9.02 -15.04
N GLY A 96 6.91 -9.06 -14.27
CA GLY A 96 7.78 -7.90 -14.04
C GLY A 96 7.06 -6.84 -13.21
N ASN A 97 7.32 -5.55 -13.49
CA ASN A 97 6.85 -4.42 -12.68
C ASN A 97 5.32 -4.40 -12.49
N ILE A 98 4.87 -5.08 -11.44
CA ILE A 98 3.53 -5.00 -10.89
C ILE A 98 3.62 -4.88 -9.37
N LYS A 99 2.70 -4.16 -8.76
CA LYS A 99 2.49 -4.20 -7.31
C LYS A 99 1.44 -5.27 -7.01
N TRP A 100 1.74 -6.15 -6.06
CA TRP A 100 0.76 -7.10 -5.52
C TRP A 100 0.49 -6.73 -4.08
N ILE A 101 -0.78 -6.59 -3.72
CA ILE A 101 -1.24 -6.26 -2.37
C ILE A 101 -2.23 -7.35 -1.97
N THR A 102 -1.88 -8.12 -0.94
CA THR A 102 -2.82 -9.06 -0.33
C THR A 102 -3.51 -8.38 0.86
N ILE A 103 -4.84 -8.25 0.82
CA ILE A 103 -5.63 -7.72 1.91
C ILE A 103 -6.28 -8.90 2.64
N LEU A 104 -5.77 -9.20 3.84
CA LEU A 104 -6.39 -10.20 4.70
C LEU A 104 -7.59 -9.58 5.43
N ILE A 105 -8.76 -10.20 5.28
CA ILE A 105 -10.02 -9.76 5.91
C ILE A 105 -10.37 -10.63 7.11
N GLU A 106 -9.92 -11.88 7.13
CA GLU A 106 -10.15 -12.82 8.24
C GLU A 106 -8.89 -13.65 8.52
N ASN A 107 -8.65 -13.91 9.79
CA ASN A 107 -7.61 -14.83 10.24
C ASN A 107 -8.08 -16.30 10.16
N LEU A 108 -7.34 -17.24 10.75
CA LEU A 108 -7.69 -18.67 10.71
C LEU A 108 -9.00 -19.01 11.44
N ASP A 109 -9.37 -18.20 12.43
CA ASP A 109 -10.58 -18.40 13.26
C ASP A 109 -11.79 -17.66 12.68
N GLY A 110 -11.60 -16.84 11.63
CA GLY A 110 -12.64 -16.02 11.00
C GLY A 110 -12.83 -14.67 11.67
N ASP A 111 -11.93 -14.28 12.54
CA ASP A 111 -11.89 -12.98 13.20
C ASP A 111 -11.06 -11.97 12.38
N ASP A 112 -11.12 -10.70 12.74
CA ASP A 112 -10.28 -9.66 12.14
C ASP A 112 -8.78 -10.00 12.32
N PRO A 113 -7.97 -9.91 11.25
CA PRO A 113 -6.56 -10.28 11.33
C PRO A 113 -5.75 -9.28 12.13
N THR A 114 -4.77 -9.78 12.87
CA THR A 114 -3.76 -9.00 13.58
C THR A 114 -2.49 -8.84 12.75
N ILE A 115 -1.59 -7.94 13.17
CA ILE A 115 -0.25 -7.82 12.55
C ILE A 115 0.47 -9.17 12.55
N MET A 116 0.34 -9.96 13.63
CA MET A 116 0.98 -11.27 13.73
C MET A 116 0.41 -12.28 12.73
N ASP A 117 -0.90 -12.23 12.48
CA ASP A 117 -1.55 -13.06 11.44
C ASP A 117 -1.02 -12.69 10.04
N GLY A 118 -0.90 -11.39 9.76
CA GLY A 118 -0.33 -10.90 8.51
C GLY A 118 1.13 -11.29 8.32
N GLN A 119 1.96 -11.21 9.37
CA GLN A 119 3.34 -11.67 9.37
C GLN A 119 3.43 -13.19 9.12
N GLN A 120 2.60 -13.97 9.79
CA GLN A 120 2.54 -15.41 9.59
C GLN A 120 2.18 -15.76 8.13
N TRP A 121 1.23 -15.03 7.53
CA TRP A 121 0.88 -15.19 6.12
C TRP A 121 2.04 -14.84 5.20
N GLY A 122 2.67 -13.69 5.41
CA GLY A 122 3.83 -13.23 4.65
C GLY A 122 4.98 -14.22 4.71
N ASP A 123 5.38 -14.66 5.91
CA ASP A 123 6.46 -15.61 6.13
C ASP A 123 6.18 -16.98 5.47
N TYR A 124 4.94 -17.46 5.58
CA TYR A 124 4.57 -18.76 5.02
C TYR A 124 4.61 -18.81 3.49
N PHE A 125 4.17 -17.73 2.82
CA PHE A 125 4.12 -17.64 1.37
C PHE A 125 5.31 -16.89 0.75
N GLY A 126 6.22 -16.38 1.55
CA GLY A 126 7.39 -15.61 1.12
C GLY A 126 7.04 -14.24 0.55
N LEU A 127 5.98 -13.60 1.06
CA LEU A 127 5.57 -12.25 0.70
C LEU A 127 6.24 -11.24 1.63
N TRP A 128 6.52 -10.04 1.12
CA TRP A 128 6.97 -8.95 1.98
C TRP A 128 5.84 -8.48 2.90
N HIS A 129 6.17 -8.12 4.15
CA HIS A 129 5.15 -7.73 5.13
C HIS A 129 4.43 -6.42 4.77
N ASP A 130 5.06 -5.54 4.00
CA ASP A 130 4.47 -4.33 3.42
C ASP A 130 3.49 -4.62 2.27
N GLU A 131 3.53 -5.83 1.70
CA GLU A 131 2.59 -6.29 0.67
C GLU A 131 1.35 -7.00 1.27
N VAL A 132 1.35 -7.28 2.56
CA VAL A 132 0.23 -7.89 3.28
C VAL A 132 -0.45 -6.82 4.13
N TRP A 133 -1.63 -6.41 3.70
CA TRP A 133 -2.44 -5.39 4.36
C TRP A 133 -3.54 -6.06 5.18
N LEU A 134 -3.96 -5.39 6.24
CA LEU A 134 -4.94 -5.93 7.19
C LEU A 134 -6.22 -5.13 7.09
N GLY A 135 -7.24 -5.74 6.50
CA GLY A 135 -8.58 -5.19 6.43
C GLY A 135 -9.52 -5.87 7.43
N THR A 136 -10.76 -5.46 7.43
CA THR A 136 -11.81 -6.06 8.25
C THR A 136 -13.09 -6.26 7.43
N ARG A 137 -13.89 -7.27 7.81
CA ARG A 137 -15.16 -7.50 7.12
C ARG A 137 -16.12 -6.31 7.29
N MET A 138 -16.09 -5.65 8.43
CA MET A 138 -17.02 -4.56 8.74
C MET A 138 -16.75 -3.30 7.92
N HIS A 139 -15.47 -2.98 7.68
CA HIS A 139 -15.11 -1.70 7.05
C HIS A 139 -14.79 -1.84 5.57
N ASP A 140 -14.28 -3.02 5.15
CA ASP A 140 -13.70 -3.16 3.81
C ASP A 140 -14.58 -4.00 2.86
N ILE A 141 -15.66 -4.62 3.37
CA ILE A 141 -16.60 -5.40 2.56
C ILE A 141 -17.94 -4.69 2.44
N ASP A 142 -18.33 -4.39 1.21
CA ASP A 142 -19.62 -3.80 0.86
C ASP A 142 -20.19 -4.47 -0.41
N ALA A 143 -21.28 -5.18 -0.28
CA ALA A 143 -21.90 -5.91 -1.39
C ALA A 143 -22.29 -5.02 -2.58
N THR A 144 -22.44 -3.70 -2.38
CA THR A 144 -22.73 -2.73 -3.45
C THR A 144 -21.49 -2.29 -4.21
N GLY A 145 -20.29 -2.48 -3.63
CA GLY A 145 -19.04 -1.98 -4.16
C GLY A 145 -18.89 -0.45 -4.09
N THR A 146 -19.77 0.23 -3.34
CA THR A 146 -19.71 1.71 -3.24
C THR A 146 -18.62 2.16 -2.28
N HIS A 147 -18.46 1.47 -1.14
CA HIS A 147 -17.55 1.87 -0.06
C HIS A 147 -16.57 0.78 0.36
N GLY A 148 -16.59 -0.38 -0.32
CA GLY A 148 -15.74 -1.51 -0.03
C GLY A 148 -15.82 -2.56 -1.12
N PHE A 149 -15.09 -3.65 -0.95
CA PHE A 149 -15.05 -4.74 -1.93
C PHE A 149 -16.37 -5.48 -2.04
N PRO A 150 -16.94 -5.65 -3.25
CA PRO A 150 -18.17 -6.42 -3.47
C PRO A 150 -17.91 -7.93 -3.40
N LEU A 151 -17.41 -8.37 -2.25
CA LEU A 151 -16.96 -9.73 -1.99
C LEU A 151 -18.17 -10.67 -1.93
N THR A 152 -18.24 -11.65 -2.83
CA THR A 152 -19.26 -12.71 -2.87
C THR A 152 -18.66 -14.11 -2.79
N GLY A 153 -17.34 -14.22 -2.69
CA GLY A 153 -16.61 -15.48 -2.58
C GLY A 153 -15.10 -15.24 -2.56
N TRP A 154 -14.35 -16.21 -2.08
CA TRP A 154 -12.91 -16.17 -1.86
C TRP A 154 -12.12 -16.99 -2.89
N PRO A 155 -10.88 -16.58 -3.23
CA PRO A 155 -10.37 -15.21 -3.13
C PRO A 155 -11.11 -14.26 -4.08
N PHE A 156 -10.95 -12.95 -3.86
CA PHE A 156 -11.51 -11.92 -4.74
C PHE A 156 -10.39 -11.00 -5.19
N PHE A 157 -10.31 -10.74 -6.50
CA PHE A 157 -9.24 -9.94 -7.06
C PHE A 157 -9.79 -8.71 -7.79
N ILE A 158 -9.07 -7.61 -7.62
CA ILE A 158 -9.19 -6.42 -8.46
C ILE A 158 -7.83 -6.19 -9.13
N ILE A 159 -7.82 -5.90 -10.44
CA ILE A 159 -6.62 -5.48 -11.14
C ILE A 159 -6.82 -4.06 -11.63
N LEU A 160 -5.90 -3.19 -11.24
CA LEU A 160 -5.88 -1.78 -11.58
C LEU A 160 -4.87 -1.51 -12.68
N ASP A 161 -5.23 -0.60 -13.59
CA ASP A 161 -4.25 0.01 -14.47
C ASP A 161 -3.50 1.14 -13.75
N ARG A 162 -2.58 1.79 -14.49
CA ARG A 162 -1.74 2.87 -13.95
C ARG A 162 -2.51 4.13 -13.57
N ASP A 163 -3.74 4.28 -14.08
CA ASP A 163 -4.64 5.38 -13.73
C ASP A 163 -5.58 5.02 -12.58
N MET A 164 -5.29 3.93 -11.82
CA MET A 164 -6.14 3.43 -10.73
C MET A 164 -7.56 3.05 -11.16
N ARG A 165 -7.77 2.76 -12.45
CA ARG A 165 -9.06 2.27 -12.93
C ARG A 165 -9.15 0.76 -12.77
N ILE A 166 -10.28 0.30 -12.26
CA ILE A 166 -10.57 -1.13 -12.11
C ILE A 166 -10.83 -1.75 -13.48
N ARG A 167 -9.87 -2.50 -13.97
CA ARG A 167 -9.94 -3.14 -15.29
C ARG A 167 -10.47 -4.56 -15.22
N VAL A 168 -10.22 -5.25 -14.12
CA VAL A 168 -10.64 -6.63 -13.90
C VAL A 168 -11.18 -6.80 -12.50
N VAL A 169 -12.27 -7.52 -12.38
CA VAL A 169 -12.80 -8.08 -11.14
C VAL A 169 -12.91 -9.59 -11.34
N GLN A 170 -12.06 -10.35 -10.65
CA GLN A 170 -12.04 -11.82 -10.73
C GLN A 170 -12.45 -12.44 -9.40
N ARG A 171 -13.26 -13.49 -9.46
CA ARG A 171 -13.68 -14.28 -8.30
C ARG A 171 -13.12 -15.68 -8.40
N GLY A 172 -12.58 -16.17 -7.29
CA GLY A 172 -11.89 -17.46 -7.27
C GLY A 172 -10.50 -17.38 -7.91
N TRP A 173 -9.75 -18.45 -7.77
CA TRP A 173 -8.37 -18.54 -8.24
C TRP A 173 -8.25 -19.19 -9.62
N ASN A 174 -7.61 -18.50 -10.55
CA ASN A 174 -7.19 -19.03 -11.85
C ASN A 174 -5.90 -18.31 -12.28
N LYS A 175 -4.78 -19.02 -12.18
CA LYS A 175 -3.45 -18.46 -12.46
C LYS A 175 -3.28 -18.03 -13.92
N GLU A 176 -3.74 -18.83 -14.85
CA GLU A 176 -3.60 -18.57 -16.29
C GLU A 176 -4.39 -17.31 -16.69
N GLU A 177 -5.60 -17.18 -16.19
CA GLU A 177 -6.46 -16.01 -16.42
C GLU A 177 -5.83 -14.75 -15.81
N MET A 178 -5.31 -14.85 -14.59
CA MET A 178 -4.60 -13.74 -13.93
C MET A 178 -3.40 -13.25 -14.75
N LEU A 179 -2.58 -14.16 -15.28
CA LEU A 179 -1.44 -13.80 -16.11
C LEU A 179 -1.85 -13.13 -17.42
N VAL A 180 -2.95 -13.56 -18.05
CA VAL A 180 -3.48 -12.93 -19.27
C VAL A 180 -3.93 -11.50 -18.95
N HIS A 181 -4.72 -11.30 -17.91
CA HIS A 181 -5.18 -9.94 -17.52
C HIS A 181 -4.03 -8.98 -17.23
N ILE A 182 -3.00 -9.44 -16.51
CA ILE A 182 -1.83 -8.60 -16.21
C ILE A 182 -1.07 -8.28 -17.50
N ALA A 183 -0.90 -9.25 -18.40
CA ALA A 183 -0.19 -9.03 -19.66
C ALA A 183 -0.90 -8.00 -20.54
N ASP A 184 -2.23 -8.08 -20.64
CA ASP A 184 -3.04 -7.14 -21.42
C ASP A 184 -2.86 -5.70 -20.94
N LEU A 185 -2.95 -5.48 -19.62
CA LEU A 185 -2.79 -4.15 -19.03
C LEU A 185 -1.38 -3.57 -19.18
N LYS A 186 -0.36 -4.40 -19.30
CA LYS A 186 1.01 -3.95 -19.52
C LYS A 186 1.30 -3.54 -20.95
N THR A 187 0.50 -4.00 -21.90
CA THR A 187 0.64 -3.66 -23.34
C THR A 187 -0.14 -2.43 -23.76
N GLU A 188 -1.04 -1.92 -22.92
CA GLU A 188 -1.84 -0.71 -23.17
C GLU A 188 -1.05 0.60 -22.90
N LEU A 189 0.22 0.66 -23.29
CA LEU A 189 1.12 1.82 -23.17
C LEU A 189 1.05 2.72 -24.39
#